data_8d5141b35a4740f8f90430e6e264d089
#
_entry.id   8d5141b35a4740f8f90430e6e264d089
#
_cell.length_a   1.000
_cell.length_b   1.000
_cell.length_c   1.000
_cell.angle_alpha   90.00
_cell.angle_beta   90.00
_cell.angle_gamma   90.00
#
_symmetry.space_group_name_H-M   'P 1'
#
loop_
_entity.id
_entity.type
_entity.pdbx_description
1 polymer ?
#
loop_
_entity_poly.entity_id
_entity_poly.type
_entity_poly.pdbx_seq_one_letter_code
_entity_poly.pdbx_strand_id
1 'polypeptide(L)'
;MIIACQGGDYTNAVYPKLRAAGWKGYWIDAASALRMKDDAVIILDPVNMPVIEKALASGVRDYIGGNCTVSLMMMGLAGLFRSDLVEWMSCMTYQAASGAGTAHMRELAAQMAYLGDVAKPALADPAASALDVDRRVTDAL
;
A
#
# COMPACT_ATOMS: atom_id res chain seq x y z
N MET A 1 -5.60 -23.77 -7.84
CA MET A 1 -4.90 -22.54 -7.41
C MET A 1 -5.48 -21.38 -8.19
N ILE A 2 -5.69 -20.26 -7.51
CA ILE A 2 -6.11 -18.96 -8.11
C ILE A 2 -5.03 -17.94 -7.80
N ILE A 3 -4.61 -17.18 -8.81
CA ILE A 3 -3.71 -16.03 -8.67
C ILE A 3 -4.53 -14.80 -9.01
N ALA A 4 -4.81 -13.96 -8.00
CA ALA A 4 -5.62 -12.76 -8.11
C ALA A 4 -4.73 -11.52 -8.27
N CYS A 5 -4.93 -10.78 -9.37
CA CYS A 5 -4.24 -9.54 -9.68
C CYS A 5 -5.21 -8.39 -10.00
N GLN A 6 -6.49 -8.56 -9.64
CA GLN A 6 -7.56 -7.62 -10.01
C GLN A 6 -7.90 -6.58 -8.94
N GLY A 7 -7.16 -6.58 -7.84
CA GLY A 7 -7.36 -5.64 -6.75
C GLY A 7 -8.34 -6.11 -5.67
N GLY A 8 -8.42 -5.30 -4.59
CA GLY A 8 -9.13 -5.67 -3.38
C GLY A 8 -10.64 -5.84 -3.55
N ASP A 9 -11.28 -5.07 -4.42
CA ASP A 9 -12.73 -5.18 -4.66
C ASP A 9 -13.10 -6.54 -5.22
N TYR A 10 -12.30 -7.06 -6.16
CA TYR A 10 -12.49 -8.41 -6.69
C TYR A 10 -12.30 -9.47 -5.59
N THR A 11 -11.25 -9.33 -4.79
CA THR A 11 -10.99 -10.26 -3.69
C THR A 11 -12.13 -10.26 -2.68
N ASN A 12 -12.60 -9.08 -2.26
CA ASN A 12 -13.72 -8.94 -1.33
C ASN A 12 -15.03 -9.53 -1.88
N ALA A 13 -15.26 -9.44 -3.18
CA ALA A 13 -16.47 -9.96 -3.81
C ALA A 13 -16.44 -11.48 -4.05
N VAL A 14 -15.28 -12.04 -4.39
CA VAL A 14 -15.14 -13.41 -4.91
C VAL A 14 -14.62 -14.40 -3.87
N TYR A 15 -13.56 -14.03 -3.13
CA TYR A 15 -12.90 -14.91 -2.17
C TYR A 15 -13.87 -15.53 -1.14
N PRO A 16 -14.71 -14.77 -0.42
CA PRO A 16 -15.60 -15.35 0.60
C PRO A 16 -16.62 -16.31 -0.01
N LYS A 17 -17.10 -16.04 -1.22
CA LYS A 17 -18.05 -16.94 -1.92
C LYS A 17 -17.40 -18.27 -2.27
N LEU A 18 -16.15 -18.26 -2.71
CA LEU A 18 -15.40 -19.49 -3.02
C LEU A 18 -15.17 -20.32 -1.76
N ARG A 19 -14.77 -19.69 -0.65
CA ARG A 19 -14.56 -20.38 0.62
C ARG A 19 -15.87 -20.93 1.18
N ALA A 20 -16.97 -20.18 1.10
CA ALA A 20 -18.30 -20.62 1.51
C ALA A 20 -18.83 -21.81 0.66
N ALA A 21 -18.47 -21.83 -0.63
CA ALA A 21 -18.78 -22.96 -1.51
C ALA A 21 -17.88 -24.20 -1.27
N GLY A 22 -17.00 -24.17 -0.26
CA GLY A 22 -16.15 -25.29 0.11
C GLY A 22 -14.87 -25.44 -0.72
N TRP A 23 -14.51 -24.44 -1.53
CA TRP A 23 -13.27 -24.48 -2.30
C TRP A 23 -12.04 -24.41 -1.37
N LYS A 24 -11.17 -25.42 -1.46
CA LYS A 24 -9.98 -25.61 -0.62
C LYS A 24 -8.66 -25.37 -1.36
N GLY A 25 -8.70 -24.75 -2.53
CA GLY A 25 -7.50 -24.47 -3.32
C GLY A 25 -6.68 -23.31 -2.74
N TYR A 26 -5.47 -23.16 -3.26
CA TYR A 26 -4.60 -22.04 -2.90
C TYR A 26 -5.09 -20.73 -3.53
N TRP A 27 -5.14 -19.68 -2.73
CA TRP A 27 -5.39 -18.31 -3.15
C TRP A 27 -4.10 -17.50 -2.99
N ILE A 28 -3.59 -16.95 -4.09
CA ILE A 28 -2.41 -16.08 -4.12
C ILE A 28 -2.91 -14.71 -4.59
N ASP A 29 -2.68 -13.66 -3.81
CA ASP A 29 -3.26 -12.35 -4.07
C ASP A 29 -2.23 -11.22 -3.95
N ALA A 30 -2.18 -10.36 -4.96
CA ALA A 30 -1.39 -9.13 -4.92
C ALA A 30 -2.06 -8.01 -4.09
N ALA A 31 -3.40 -8.09 -3.90
CA ALA A 31 -4.17 -7.07 -3.20
C ALA A 31 -4.01 -7.15 -1.67
N SER A 32 -4.33 -6.04 -0.99
CA SER A 32 -4.20 -5.93 0.46
C SER A 32 -5.36 -6.52 1.25
N ALA A 33 -6.46 -6.89 0.61
CA ALA A 33 -7.72 -7.23 1.25
C ALA A 33 -7.62 -8.32 2.33
N LEU A 34 -6.71 -9.29 2.15
CA LEU A 34 -6.52 -10.42 3.07
C LEU A 34 -5.24 -10.31 3.93
N ARG A 35 -4.49 -9.20 3.87
CA ARG A 35 -3.22 -9.09 4.63
C ARG A 35 -3.37 -9.20 6.14
N MET A 36 -4.51 -8.78 6.68
CA MET A 36 -4.79 -8.79 8.12
C MET A 36 -5.62 -10.00 8.56
N LYS A 37 -5.78 -11.01 7.68
CA LYS A 37 -6.50 -12.24 8.01
C LYS A 37 -5.57 -13.19 8.77
N ASP A 38 -6.02 -13.73 9.90
CA ASP A 38 -5.20 -14.54 10.82
C ASP A 38 -4.67 -15.84 10.18
N ASP A 39 -5.38 -16.40 9.23
CA ASP A 39 -5.03 -17.63 8.53
C ASP A 39 -4.44 -17.39 7.13
N ALA A 40 -4.03 -16.16 6.84
CA ALA A 40 -3.28 -15.80 5.64
C ALA A 40 -1.81 -15.52 5.96
N VAL A 41 -0.94 -15.71 4.98
CA VAL A 41 0.49 -15.43 5.11
C VAL A 41 0.91 -14.38 4.09
N ILE A 42 1.54 -13.31 4.57
CA ILE A 42 2.20 -12.34 3.69
C ILE A 42 3.50 -12.98 3.20
N ILE A 43 3.68 -13.02 1.89
CA ILE A 43 4.86 -13.60 1.25
C ILE A 43 5.84 -12.53 0.77
N LEU A 44 7.08 -12.70 1.13
CA LEU A 44 8.21 -11.89 0.65
C LEU A 44 9.48 -12.76 0.60
N ASP A 45 9.51 -13.72 -0.34
CA ASP A 45 10.69 -14.53 -0.59
C ASP A 45 11.83 -13.66 -1.17
N PRO A 46 13.09 -13.80 -0.69
CA PRO A 46 13.58 -14.76 0.32
C PRO A 46 13.57 -14.23 1.77
N VAL A 47 12.96 -13.08 2.05
CA VAL A 47 13.06 -12.42 3.37
C VAL A 47 12.44 -13.27 4.47
N ASN A 48 11.24 -13.84 4.20
CA ASN A 48 10.50 -14.63 5.18
C ASN A 48 10.24 -16.09 4.75
N MET A 49 11.14 -16.68 3.98
CA MET A 49 11.02 -18.06 3.49
C MET A 49 10.67 -19.08 4.60
N PRO A 50 11.28 -19.05 5.80
CA PRO A 50 10.89 -19.99 6.86
C PRO A 50 9.44 -19.89 7.31
N VAL A 51 8.85 -18.68 7.24
CA VAL A 51 7.42 -18.47 7.55
C VAL A 51 6.55 -19.10 6.45
N ILE A 52 6.95 -18.95 5.20
CA ILE A 52 6.25 -19.51 4.04
C ILE A 52 6.28 -21.04 4.10
N GLU A 53 7.45 -21.65 4.36
CA GLU A 53 7.60 -23.10 4.48
C GLU A 53 6.78 -23.67 5.62
N LYS A 54 6.79 -23.02 6.79
CA LYS A 54 5.96 -23.41 7.93
C LYS A 54 4.47 -23.33 7.59
N ALA A 55 4.04 -22.29 6.89
CA ALA A 55 2.66 -22.12 6.46
C ALA A 55 2.22 -23.23 5.48
N LEU A 56 3.07 -23.56 4.52
CA LEU A 56 2.84 -24.68 3.59
C LEU A 56 2.69 -26.01 4.33
N ALA A 57 3.57 -26.28 5.27
CA ALA A 57 3.54 -27.50 6.09
C ALA A 57 2.31 -27.58 7.00
N SER A 58 1.81 -26.43 7.50
CA SER A 58 0.60 -26.37 8.33
C SER A 58 -0.71 -26.34 7.55
N GLY A 59 -0.65 -26.32 6.22
CA GLY A 59 -1.83 -26.40 5.36
C GLY A 59 -2.52 -25.07 5.11
N VAL A 60 -1.87 -23.94 5.36
CA VAL A 60 -2.36 -22.59 4.98
C VAL A 60 -2.61 -22.55 3.47
N ARG A 61 -3.65 -21.88 3.05
CA ARG A 61 -4.11 -21.82 1.66
C ARG A 61 -4.12 -20.42 1.07
N ASP A 62 -3.90 -19.39 1.90
CA ASP A 62 -4.00 -17.97 1.53
C ASP A 62 -2.62 -17.31 1.63
N TYR A 63 -2.06 -16.91 0.49
CA TYR A 63 -0.75 -16.31 0.35
C TYR A 63 -0.87 -14.94 -0.29
N ILE A 64 -0.48 -13.90 0.44
CA ILE A 64 -0.80 -12.52 0.10
C ILE A 64 0.48 -11.73 -0.12
N GLY A 65 0.57 -11.01 -1.22
CA GLY A 65 1.67 -10.09 -1.48
C GLY A 65 1.72 -8.96 -0.46
N GLY A 66 2.92 -8.62 -0.01
CA GLY A 66 3.15 -7.51 0.91
C GLY A 66 2.83 -6.14 0.26
N ASN A 67 2.87 -5.08 1.07
CA ASN A 67 2.85 -3.72 0.55
C ASN A 67 4.13 -3.48 -0.28
N CYS A 68 4.01 -2.90 -1.47
CA CYS A 68 5.13 -2.74 -2.40
C CYS A 68 6.31 -1.96 -1.79
N THR A 69 6.04 -0.84 -1.14
CA THR A 69 7.08 0.00 -0.51
C THR A 69 7.74 -0.70 0.66
N VAL A 70 6.93 -1.30 1.56
CA VAL A 70 7.44 -2.05 2.71
C VAL A 70 8.24 -3.28 2.26
N SER A 71 7.78 -3.98 1.24
CA SER A 71 8.47 -5.14 0.67
C SER A 71 9.85 -4.78 0.13
N LEU A 72 9.96 -3.69 -0.65
CA LEU A 72 11.25 -3.22 -1.15
C LEU A 72 12.20 -2.81 -0.02
N MET A 73 11.69 -2.10 0.98
CA MET A 73 12.45 -1.73 2.16
C MET A 73 12.95 -2.97 2.91
N MET A 74 12.07 -3.92 3.18
CA MET A 74 12.43 -5.16 3.88
C MET A 74 13.43 -6.01 3.10
N MET A 75 13.33 -6.06 1.77
CA MET A 75 14.33 -6.74 0.94
C MET A 75 15.70 -6.07 1.06
N GLY A 76 15.75 -4.72 1.03
CA GLY A 76 17.00 -3.98 1.18
C GLY A 76 17.65 -4.11 2.56
N LEU A 77 16.84 -4.19 3.61
CA LEU A 77 17.29 -4.21 5.00
C LEU A 77 17.31 -5.60 5.65
N ALA A 78 16.93 -6.65 4.92
CA ALA A 78 16.78 -8.00 5.47
C ALA A 78 18.02 -8.52 6.18
N GLY A 79 19.22 -8.19 5.68
CA GLY A 79 20.49 -8.58 6.31
C GLY A 79 20.66 -7.95 7.70
N LEU A 80 20.32 -6.68 7.84
CA LEU A 80 20.43 -5.96 9.11
C LEU A 80 19.43 -6.50 10.14
N PHE A 81 18.18 -6.76 9.74
CA PHE A 81 17.17 -7.35 10.61
C PHE A 81 17.55 -8.76 11.07
N ARG A 82 18.05 -9.61 10.15
CA ARG A 82 18.51 -10.97 10.51
C ARG A 82 19.70 -10.99 11.47
N SER A 83 20.51 -9.95 11.45
CA SER A 83 21.68 -9.81 12.33
C SER A 83 21.38 -9.05 13.63
N ASP A 84 20.11 -8.72 13.88
CA ASP A 84 19.65 -7.98 15.05
C ASP A 84 20.36 -6.63 15.25
N LEU A 85 20.65 -5.95 14.14
CA LEU A 85 21.38 -4.66 14.12
C LEU A 85 20.47 -3.44 14.06
N VAL A 86 19.14 -3.63 14.00
CA VAL A 86 18.16 -2.54 13.94
C VAL A 86 17.31 -2.56 15.19
N GLU A 87 17.49 -1.58 16.06
CA GLU A 87 16.67 -1.40 17.26
C GLU A 87 15.33 -0.71 16.92
N TRP A 88 15.41 0.35 16.16
CA TRP A 88 14.21 1.04 15.66
C TRP A 88 14.51 1.76 14.34
N MET A 89 13.47 2.12 13.60
CA MET A 89 13.60 2.77 12.31
C MET A 89 12.45 3.74 12.09
N SER A 90 12.74 4.92 11.57
CA SER A 90 11.76 5.85 11.00
C SER A 90 11.88 5.85 9.49
N CYS A 91 10.76 5.78 8.78
CA CYS A 91 10.74 5.73 7.33
C CYS A 91 9.79 6.79 6.78
N MET A 92 10.29 7.62 5.87
CA MET A 92 9.50 8.55 5.07
C MET A 92 9.57 8.10 3.61
N THR A 93 8.41 8.11 2.93
CA THR A 93 8.32 7.61 1.56
C THR A 93 7.71 8.63 0.61
N TYR A 94 8.16 8.60 -0.64
CA TYR A 94 7.53 9.29 -1.76
C TYR A 94 6.93 8.23 -2.68
N GLN A 95 5.61 8.12 -2.67
CA GLN A 95 4.90 7.08 -3.42
C GLN A 95 4.08 7.68 -4.55
N ALA A 96 4.08 7.00 -5.69
CA ALA A 96 3.20 7.37 -6.80
C ALA A 96 1.73 7.09 -6.44
N ALA A 97 0.85 8.06 -6.66
CA ALA A 97 -0.59 7.90 -6.44
C ALA A 97 -1.21 6.79 -7.32
N SER A 98 -0.54 6.43 -8.42
CA SER A 98 -0.96 5.32 -9.30
C SER A 98 -1.04 3.96 -8.59
N GLY A 99 -0.23 3.74 -7.54
CA GLY A 99 -0.30 2.53 -6.72
C GLY A 99 -1.63 2.36 -5.96
N ALA A 100 -2.33 3.48 -5.70
CA ALA A 100 -3.66 3.48 -5.10
C ALA A 100 -4.80 3.43 -6.13
N GLY A 101 -4.48 3.47 -7.42
CA GLY A 101 -5.44 3.37 -8.52
C GLY A 101 -5.84 4.71 -9.13
N THR A 102 -6.57 4.64 -10.25
CA THR A 102 -6.93 5.81 -11.07
C THR A 102 -7.79 6.85 -10.33
N ALA A 103 -8.66 6.40 -9.43
CA ALA A 103 -9.51 7.31 -8.64
C ALA A 103 -8.66 8.25 -7.77
N HIS A 104 -7.68 7.70 -7.05
CA HIS A 104 -6.75 8.48 -6.21
C HIS A 104 -5.82 9.37 -7.03
N MET A 105 -5.40 8.94 -8.23
CA MET A 105 -4.64 9.81 -9.14
C MET A 105 -5.45 11.03 -9.58
N ARG A 106 -6.73 10.83 -9.92
CA ARG A 106 -7.64 11.93 -10.31
C ARG A 106 -7.89 12.87 -9.16
N GLU A 107 -8.11 12.33 -7.97
CA GLU A 107 -8.30 13.12 -6.75
C GLU A 107 -7.07 13.97 -6.45
N LEU A 108 -5.87 13.38 -6.45
CA LEU A 108 -4.61 14.12 -6.25
C LEU A 108 -4.46 15.26 -7.27
N ALA A 109 -4.70 14.99 -8.55
CA ALA A 109 -4.61 16.00 -9.60
C ALA A 109 -5.64 17.13 -9.40
N ALA A 110 -6.86 16.79 -8.97
CA ALA A 110 -7.90 17.78 -8.67
C ALA A 110 -7.54 18.64 -7.46
N GLN A 111 -7.00 18.05 -6.38
CA GLN A 111 -6.51 18.76 -5.20
C GLN A 111 -5.37 19.71 -5.56
N MET A 112 -4.40 19.28 -6.36
CA MET A 112 -3.31 20.14 -6.83
C MET A 112 -3.82 21.33 -7.66
N ALA A 113 -4.77 21.09 -8.57
CA ALA A 113 -5.40 22.15 -9.35
C ALA A 113 -6.15 23.15 -8.48
N TYR A 114 -6.93 22.66 -7.51
CA TYR A 114 -7.66 23.49 -6.55
C TYR A 114 -6.72 24.39 -5.72
N LEU A 115 -5.65 23.83 -5.15
CA LEU A 115 -4.66 24.61 -4.39
C LEU A 115 -3.97 25.65 -5.29
N GLY A 116 -3.67 25.31 -6.54
CA GLY A 116 -3.12 26.24 -7.52
C GLY A 116 -4.06 27.40 -7.79
N ASP A 117 -5.35 27.15 -7.97
CA ASP A 117 -6.37 28.21 -8.19
C ASP A 117 -6.57 29.10 -6.95
N VAL A 118 -6.53 28.54 -5.74
CA VAL A 118 -6.58 29.29 -4.48
C VAL A 118 -5.37 30.22 -4.30
N ALA A 119 -4.18 29.77 -4.65
CA ALA A 119 -2.95 30.55 -4.52
C ALA A 119 -2.83 31.63 -5.61
N LYS A 120 -3.40 31.42 -6.79
CA LYS A 120 -3.24 32.25 -7.98
C LYS A 120 -3.46 33.76 -7.78
N PRO A 121 -4.50 34.23 -7.05
CA PRO A 121 -4.68 35.67 -6.83
C PRO A 121 -3.53 36.31 -6.04
N ALA A 122 -3.00 35.60 -5.02
CA ALA A 122 -1.87 36.11 -4.24
C ALA A 122 -0.57 36.06 -5.06
N LEU A 123 -0.37 35.01 -5.87
CA LEU A 123 0.80 34.93 -6.75
C LEU A 123 0.80 35.98 -7.86
N ALA A 124 -0.35 36.49 -8.26
CA ALA A 124 -0.50 37.54 -9.27
C ALA A 124 -0.34 38.97 -8.68
N ASP A 125 -0.40 39.13 -7.39
CA ASP A 125 -0.28 40.43 -6.70
C ASP A 125 1.19 40.65 -6.27
N PRO A 126 1.91 41.63 -6.86
CA PRO A 126 3.29 41.93 -6.48
C PRO A 126 3.45 42.39 -5.03
N ALA A 127 2.37 42.84 -4.38
CA ALA A 127 2.36 43.28 -2.99
C ALA A 127 2.06 42.16 -1.99
N ALA A 128 1.63 41.00 -2.48
CA ALA A 128 1.34 39.84 -1.60
C ALA A 128 2.62 39.33 -0.94
N SER A 129 2.55 39.09 0.34
CA SER A 129 3.65 38.48 1.09
C SER A 129 3.61 36.95 0.99
N ALA A 130 4.71 36.29 1.30
CA ALA A 130 4.75 34.81 1.41
C ALA A 130 3.70 34.29 2.41
N LEU A 131 3.44 35.07 3.48
CA LEU A 131 2.44 34.72 4.49
C LEU A 131 1.00 34.77 3.94
N ASP A 132 0.70 35.65 2.98
CA ASP A 132 -0.61 35.72 2.36
C ASP A 132 -0.86 34.49 1.47
N VAL A 133 0.16 34.01 0.77
CA VAL A 133 0.11 32.75 0.00
C VAL A 133 -0.07 31.55 0.95
N ASP A 134 0.74 31.49 2.00
CA ASP A 134 0.71 30.40 2.98
C ASP A 134 -0.68 30.28 3.65
N ARG A 135 -1.23 31.38 4.12
CA ARG A 135 -2.58 31.40 4.72
C ARG A 135 -3.65 30.89 3.78
N ARG A 136 -3.66 31.35 2.52
CA ARG A 136 -4.66 30.92 1.52
C ARG A 136 -4.58 29.43 1.26
N VAL A 137 -3.37 28.88 1.16
CA VAL A 137 -3.17 27.43 0.93
C VAL A 137 -3.55 26.65 2.18
N THR A 138 -3.16 27.11 3.37
CA THR A 138 -3.49 26.44 4.64
C THR A 138 -5.00 26.42 4.91
N ASP A 139 -5.70 27.52 4.64
CA ASP A 139 -7.15 27.63 4.83
C ASP A 139 -7.94 26.75 3.82
N ALA A 140 -7.29 26.31 2.73
CA ALA A 140 -7.88 25.47 1.69
C ALA A 140 -7.61 23.97 1.86
N LEU A 141 -6.71 23.59 2.78
CA LEU A 141 -6.39 22.19 3.12
C LEU A 141 -7.34 21.64 4.18
#